data_2ecc3c385db0349b00a429850468b265
#
_entry.id   2ecc3c385db0349b00a429850468b265
#
_cell.length_a   1.000
_cell.length_b   1.000
_cell.length_c   1.000
_cell.angle_alpha   90.00
_cell.angle_beta   90.00
_cell.angle_gamma   90.00
#
_symmetry.space_group_name_H-M   'P 1'
#
loop_
_entity.id
_entity.type
_entity.pdbx_description
1 polymer ?
#
loop_
_entity_poly.entity_id
_entity_poly.type
_entity_poly.pdbx_seq_one_letter_code
_entity_poly.pdbx_strand_id
1 'polypeptide(L)'
;MFSLPAHRRMRSSLAATLLPALLLIALIALPIYGQGNGRASTGTGGNHVIQGKIFFPSGRRAEGTIQIKLTSLNSAEITALADSSGSFTFAGLSPGNYTVIVNAGDQYEIARESVTIDGDVNLSRSGITLNSGSHRYTVMVTLQSKPDPKYRMKAGVINASLAEVPEDARVLYQKALDLVKAGDAQKAIEDLRNAVSLYPRFPLALNELGVQYLKLGEAAKAVEPLKSAAKLTPNAFTPRLNLGIALLECRQVAEAETVLREALKISSAPTAHMYLGLTLISARRFEEAQQELETSISTGGENLGQAHRYLGGLYWQKHDFRRAIDELETYLRLTPNAPDAELVRGTIKELRAKS
;
A
#
# COMPACT_ATOMS: atom_id res chain seq x y z
N MET A 1 12.31 5.93 -34.26
CA MET A 1 11.57 6.83 -33.34
C MET A 1 10.24 6.14 -33.03
N PHE A 2 10.21 5.24 -32.02
CA PHE A 2 9.01 4.50 -31.65
C PHE A 2 8.37 5.21 -30.44
N SER A 3 7.29 5.93 -30.73
CA SER A 3 6.41 6.57 -29.73
C SER A 3 5.45 5.53 -29.17
N LEU A 4 5.32 5.46 -27.88
CA LEU A 4 4.32 4.65 -27.19
C LEU A 4 2.91 5.24 -27.43
N PRO A 5 1.87 4.44 -27.71
CA PRO A 5 0.53 4.96 -27.92
C PRO A 5 -0.11 5.40 -26.60
N ALA A 6 -0.62 6.64 -26.59
CA ALA A 6 -1.43 7.20 -25.52
C ALA A 6 -2.81 6.56 -25.46
N HIS A 7 -3.24 6.13 -24.29
CA HIS A 7 -4.60 5.66 -24.03
C HIS A 7 -5.63 6.78 -24.21
N ARG A 8 -6.49 6.60 -25.21
CA ARG A 8 -7.63 7.46 -25.51
C ARG A 8 -8.79 7.12 -24.58
N ARG A 9 -9.16 8.06 -23.73
CA ARG A 9 -10.37 7.98 -22.89
C ARG A 9 -11.62 8.11 -23.78
N MET A 10 -12.48 7.11 -23.80
CA MET A 10 -13.85 7.23 -24.29
C MET A 10 -14.72 7.93 -23.25
N ARG A 11 -15.24 9.11 -23.61
CA ARG A 11 -16.36 9.76 -22.93
C ARG A 11 -17.64 9.24 -23.55
N SER A 12 -18.50 8.57 -22.78
CA SER A 12 -19.91 8.37 -23.12
C SER A 12 -20.75 9.41 -22.39
N SER A 13 -21.37 10.30 -23.19
CA SER A 13 -22.46 11.17 -22.78
C SER A 13 -23.76 10.36 -22.77
N LEU A 14 -24.53 10.46 -21.71
CA LEU A 14 -25.96 10.11 -21.74
C LEU A 14 -26.76 11.24 -21.11
N ALA A 15 -27.70 11.66 -21.90
CA ALA A 15 -28.54 12.82 -21.71
C ALA A 15 -29.62 12.61 -20.63
N ALA A 16 -30.00 13.72 -20.06
CA ALA A 16 -31.08 13.90 -19.11
C ALA A 16 -32.47 13.61 -19.71
N THR A 17 -33.34 13.03 -18.89
CA THR A 17 -34.80 13.24 -19.00
C THR A 17 -35.38 13.56 -17.63
N LEU A 18 -35.92 14.76 -17.52
CA LEU A 18 -36.76 15.28 -16.44
C LEU A 18 -38.18 14.71 -16.55
N LEU A 19 -38.78 14.32 -15.45
CA LEU A 19 -40.23 14.45 -15.21
C LEU A 19 -40.54 14.50 -13.70
N PRO A 20 -41.49 15.33 -13.24
CA PRO A 20 -41.74 15.61 -11.82
C PRO A 20 -42.92 14.81 -11.28
N ALA A 21 -42.88 14.43 -10.02
CA ALA A 21 -44.08 13.99 -9.30
C ALA A 21 -44.04 14.26 -7.79
N LEU A 22 -44.94 15.10 -7.43
CA LEU A 22 -45.77 15.15 -6.20
C LEU A 22 -45.14 15.06 -4.81
N LEU A 23 -45.28 16.22 -4.21
CA LEU A 23 -45.28 16.54 -2.77
C LEU A 23 -46.27 15.65 -2.00
N LEU A 24 -45.78 14.92 -1.00
CA LEU A 24 -46.62 14.45 0.11
C LEU A 24 -45.89 14.83 1.41
N ILE A 25 -46.40 15.87 2.06
CA ILE A 25 -45.94 16.34 3.37
C ILE A 25 -46.48 15.38 4.42
N ALA A 26 -45.63 14.50 4.92
CA ALA A 26 -45.87 13.81 6.22
C ALA A 26 -45.01 14.53 7.26
N LEU A 27 -45.65 15.29 8.12
CA LEU A 27 -45.08 15.85 9.34
C LEU A 27 -44.76 14.68 10.30
N ILE A 28 -43.53 14.16 10.23
CA ILE A 28 -42.99 13.30 11.27
C ILE A 28 -42.09 14.23 12.10
N ALA A 29 -42.46 14.45 13.35
CA ALA A 29 -41.65 15.12 14.35
C ALA A 29 -40.32 14.34 14.50
N LEU A 30 -39.28 14.85 13.87
CA LEU A 30 -37.91 14.38 14.09
C LEU A 30 -37.47 14.87 15.47
N PRO A 31 -36.96 14.01 16.34
CA PRO A 31 -36.28 14.49 17.52
C PRO A 31 -35.11 15.35 17.07
N ILE A 32 -35.05 16.57 17.53
CA ILE A 32 -33.93 17.49 17.37
C ILE A 32 -32.72 16.84 18.06
N TYR A 33 -31.93 16.09 17.31
CA TYR A 33 -30.59 15.76 17.73
C TYR A 33 -29.78 17.05 17.68
N GLY A 34 -29.65 17.69 18.85
CA GLY A 34 -28.72 18.79 19.03
C GLY A 34 -27.34 18.33 18.55
N GLN A 35 -26.69 19.16 17.75
CA GLN A 35 -25.28 19.03 17.46
C GLN A 35 -24.52 19.15 18.78
N GLY A 36 -24.34 18.02 19.47
CA GLY A 36 -23.56 17.93 20.67
C GLY A 36 -22.09 17.98 20.32
N ASN A 37 -21.44 19.13 20.47
CA ASN A 37 -20.03 19.18 20.77
C ASN A 37 -19.77 18.16 21.88
N GLY A 38 -18.98 17.11 21.65
CA GLY A 38 -18.76 15.93 22.48
C GLY A 38 -18.42 16.15 23.96
N ARG A 39 -19.27 16.87 24.69
CA ARG A 39 -19.21 17.08 26.13
C ARG A 39 -20.29 16.23 26.81
N ALA A 40 -19.92 15.08 27.28
CA ALA A 40 -20.74 14.40 28.28
C ALA A 40 -20.59 15.15 29.62
N SER A 41 -21.65 15.77 30.11
CA SER A 41 -21.72 16.26 31.49
C SER A 41 -21.93 15.02 32.40
N THR A 42 -20.97 14.73 33.24
CA THR A 42 -21.02 13.58 34.15
C THR A 42 -21.45 14.06 35.51
N GLY A 43 -22.48 13.54 36.04
CA GLY A 43 -22.99 13.92 37.38
C GLY A 43 -22.14 13.48 38.58
N THR A 44 -20.81 13.37 38.44
CA THR A 44 -19.91 13.00 39.57
C THR A 44 -19.58 14.19 40.47
N GLY A 45 -20.03 15.40 40.13
CA GLY A 45 -19.91 16.59 40.99
C GLY A 45 -18.54 17.21 41.10
N GLY A 46 -17.54 16.77 40.31
CA GLY A 46 -16.20 17.33 40.32
C GLY A 46 -15.97 18.36 39.20
N ASN A 47 -14.78 18.97 39.20
CA ASN A 47 -14.39 20.03 38.28
C ASN A 47 -13.34 19.58 37.22
N HIS A 48 -12.89 18.33 37.29
CA HIS A 48 -11.81 17.84 36.42
C HIS A 48 -12.35 17.35 35.06
N VAL A 49 -11.45 17.33 34.08
CA VAL A 49 -11.76 16.96 32.71
C VAL A 49 -10.74 15.94 32.21
N ILE A 50 -11.22 14.81 31.66
CA ILE A 50 -10.40 13.91 30.85
C ILE A 50 -10.71 14.20 29.38
N GLN A 51 -9.68 14.54 28.62
CA GLN A 51 -9.74 14.74 27.18
C GLN A 51 -8.87 13.68 26.50
N GLY A 52 -9.37 13.02 25.46
CA GLY A 52 -8.61 11.99 24.79
C GLY A 52 -8.72 12.04 23.28
N LYS A 53 -7.81 11.32 22.63
CA LYS A 53 -7.79 11.11 21.20
C LYS A 53 -7.50 9.65 20.87
N ILE A 54 -8.28 9.10 19.93
CA ILE A 54 -8.14 7.73 19.44
C ILE A 54 -7.29 7.75 18.18
N PHE A 55 -6.27 6.88 18.12
CA PHE A 55 -5.41 6.67 16.98
C PHE A 55 -5.66 5.30 16.38
N PHE A 56 -5.91 5.26 15.08
CA PHE A 56 -6.11 4.05 14.32
C PHE A 56 -4.79 3.57 13.70
N PRO A 57 -4.50 2.26 13.66
CA PRO A 57 -3.25 1.71 13.14
C PRO A 57 -2.96 2.11 11.69
N SER A 58 -4.02 2.33 10.89
CA SER A 58 -3.93 2.67 9.47
C SER A 58 -3.86 4.17 9.17
N GLY A 59 -3.86 5.03 10.20
CA GLY A 59 -4.04 6.48 10.02
C GLY A 59 -5.42 6.87 9.46
N ARG A 60 -6.35 5.90 9.31
CA ARG A 60 -7.73 6.13 8.86
C ARG A 60 -8.50 6.91 9.93
N ARG A 61 -9.47 7.69 9.47
CA ARG A 61 -10.46 8.29 10.38
C ARG A 61 -11.46 7.23 10.80
N ALA A 62 -12.09 7.42 11.95
CA ALA A 62 -13.17 6.56 12.43
C ALA A 62 -14.27 6.43 11.37
N GLU A 63 -14.55 5.21 10.94
CA GLU A 63 -15.77 4.89 10.20
C GLU A 63 -16.88 4.64 11.22
N GLY A 64 -17.77 5.61 11.42
CA GLY A 64 -18.88 5.54 12.35
C GLY A 64 -18.66 6.22 13.70
N THR A 65 -19.67 6.12 14.57
CA THR A 65 -19.68 6.73 15.90
C THR A 65 -19.04 5.77 16.90
N ILE A 66 -17.87 6.13 17.45
CA ILE A 66 -17.20 5.32 18.47
C ILE A 66 -17.71 5.74 19.84
N GLN A 67 -18.19 4.75 20.58
CA GLN A 67 -18.61 4.92 21.97
C GLN A 67 -17.43 4.66 22.91
N ILE A 68 -17.13 5.64 23.75
CA ILE A 68 -16.10 5.55 24.80
C ILE A 68 -16.79 5.44 26.13
N LYS A 69 -16.36 4.48 26.95
CA LYS A 69 -16.84 4.28 28.31
C LYS A 69 -15.79 4.73 29.31
N LEU A 70 -16.21 5.43 30.35
CA LEU A 70 -15.40 5.77 31.50
C LEU A 70 -15.94 5.03 32.72
N THR A 71 -15.11 4.25 33.36
CA THR A 71 -15.46 3.49 34.57
C THR A 71 -14.57 3.90 35.73
N SER A 72 -15.12 3.89 36.93
CA SER A 72 -14.39 4.12 38.18
C SER A 72 -14.98 3.18 39.25
N LEU A 73 -14.22 2.89 40.29
CA LEU A 73 -14.66 2.05 41.40
C LEU A 73 -15.87 2.63 42.17
N ASN A 74 -16.02 3.97 42.13
CA ASN A 74 -16.99 4.69 42.98
C ASN A 74 -18.10 5.40 42.18
N SER A 75 -18.17 5.24 40.85
CA SER A 75 -19.17 5.90 40.01
C SER A 75 -19.77 4.98 38.98
N ALA A 76 -21.02 5.29 38.58
CA ALA A 76 -21.65 4.61 37.45
C ALA A 76 -20.83 4.78 36.16
N GLU A 77 -20.97 3.84 35.24
CA GLU A 77 -20.35 3.92 33.90
C GLU A 77 -20.84 5.17 33.15
N ILE A 78 -19.90 5.95 32.62
CA ILE A 78 -20.19 7.17 31.89
C ILE A 78 -19.79 6.94 30.43
N THR A 79 -20.62 7.42 29.49
CA THR A 79 -20.40 7.21 28.08
C THR A 79 -20.22 8.54 27.35
N ALA A 80 -19.24 8.62 26.45
CA ALA A 80 -19.04 9.72 25.50
C ALA A 80 -18.95 9.17 24.08
N LEU A 81 -19.14 10.05 23.11
CA LEU A 81 -18.92 9.72 21.68
C LEU A 81 -17.67 10.44 21.18
N ALA A 82 -16.86 9.75 20.41
CA ALA A 82 -15.76 10.39 19.69
C ALA A 82 -16.31 11.18 18.51
N ASP A 83 -15.70 12.33 18.24
CA ASP A 83 -15.95 13.09 17.03
C ASP A 83 -15.25 12.44 15.80
N SER A 84 -15.43 13.03 14.63
CA SER A 84 -14.83 12.54 13.37
C SER A 84 -13.30 12.57 13.34
N SER A 85 -12.66 13.28 14.28
CA SER A 85 -11.20 13.31 14.47
C SER A 85 -10.70 12.25 15.47
N GLY A 86 -11.62 11.49 16.07
CA GLY A 86 -11.36 10.54 17.16
C GLY A 86 -11.19 11.20 18.52
N SER A 87 -11.56 12.47 18.68
CA SER A 87 -11.43 13.19 19.97
C SER A 87 -12.68 13.01 20.84
N PHE A 88 -12.48 12.90 22.15
CA PHE A 88 -13.56 12.76 23.15
C PHE A 88 -13.24 13.53 24.42
N THR A 89 -14.28 13.82 25.22
CA THR A 89 -14.12 14.56 26.48
C THR A 89 -15.12 14.09 27.51
N PHE A 90 -14.63 13.85 28.72
CA PHE A 90 -15.43 13.66 29.94
C PHE A 90 -15.19 14.84 30.88
N ALA A 91 -16.23 15.49 31.34
CA ALA A 91 -16.16 16.65 32.21
C ALA A 91 -16.91 16.42 33.52
N GLY A 92 -16.66 17.25 34.52
CA GLY A 92 -17.33 17.16 35.81
C GLY A 92 -16.88 15.97 36.67
N LEU A 93 -15.61 15.57 36.54
CA LEU A 93 -15.06 14.41 37.24
C LEU A 93 -14.48 14.81 38.61
N SER A 94 -14.74 13.98 39.61
CA SER A 94 -14.12 14.09 40.94
C SER A 94 -12.76 13.41 40.97
N PRO A 95 -11.87 13.73 41.94
CA PRO A 95 -10.63 12.99 42.15
C PRO A 95 -10.89 11.48 42.30
N GLY A 96 -10.02 10.66 41.69
CA GLY A 96 -10.15 9.21 41.70
C GLY A 96 -9.46 8.52 40.54
N ASN A 97 -9.52 7.20 40.54
CA ASN A 97 -8.98 6.38 39.48
C ASN A 97 -10.06 6.04 38.44
N TYR A 98 -9.78 6.34 37.20
CA TYR A 98 -10.69 6.12 36.07
C TYR A 98 -10.03 5.20 35.05
N THR A 99 -10.84 4.40 34.37
CA THR A 99 -10.44 3.62 33.20
C THR A 99 -11.25 4.06 32.00
N VAL A 100 -10.57 4.54 30.99
CA VAL A 100 -11.13 4.83 29.66
C VAL A 100 -11.16 3.54 28.85
N ILE A 101 -12.31 3.13 28.38
CA ILE A 101 -12.52 1.91 27.59
C ILE A 101 -13.04 2.32 26.21
N VAL A 102 -12.30 1.95 25.16
CA VAL A 102 -12.67 2.24 23.78
C VAL A 102 -12.98 0.94 23.06
N ASN A 103 -14.21 0.83 22.56
CA ASN A 103 -14.64 -0.24 21.67
C ASN A 103 -14.98 0.37 20.30
N ALA A 104 -14.06 0.19 19.35
CA ALA A 104 -14.18 0.73 18.00
C ALA A 104 -14.74 -0.30 16.98
N GLY A 105 -15.43 -1.32 17.46
CA GLY A 105 -16.05 -2.37 16.64
C GLY A 105 -15.24 -3.67 16.57
N ASP A 106 -15.77 -4.63 15.79
CA ASP A 106 -15.25 -6.01 15.78
C ASP A 106 -13.85 -6.15 15.17
N GLN A 107 -13.41 -5.16 14.42
CA GLN A 107 -12.09 -5.15 13.76
C GLN A 107 -10.95 -4.76 14.71
N TYR A 108 -11.24 -4.21 15.89
CA TYR A 108 -10.25 -3.71 16.84
C TYR A 108 -10.35 -4.42 18.18
N GLU A 109 -9.23 -4.50 18.87
CA GLU A 109 -9.21 -4.91 20.27
C GLU A 109 -9.80 -3.80 21.15
N ILE A 110 -10.41 -4.19 22.27
CA ILE A 110 -10.91 -3.21 23.24
C ILE A 110 -9.71 -2.59 23.95
N ALA A 111 -9.47 -1.30 23.70
CA ALA A 111 -8.40 -0.56 24.36
C ALA A 111 -8.85 -0.08 25.75
N ARG A 112 -7.93 -0.10 26.72
CA ARG A 112 -8.14 0.36 28.10
C ARG A 112 -6.96 1.19 28.54
N GLU A 113 -7.26 2.42 29.00
CA GLU A 113 -6.26 3.35 29.52
C GLU A 113 -6.65 3.84 30.91
N SER A 114 -5.73 3.81 31.85
CA SER A 114 -5.99 4.24 33.23
C SER A 114 -5.57 5.68 33.42
N VAL A 115 -6.42 6.46 34.10
CA VAL A 115 -6.18 7.87 34.42
C VAL A 115 -6.43 8.09 35.90
N THR A 116 -5.46 8.60 36.61
CA THR A 116 -5.60 9.03 38.02
C THR A 116 -5.82 10.53 38.06
N ILE A 117 -6.89 10.96 38.67
CA ILE A 117 -7.19 12.37 38.97
C ILE A 117 -6.83 12.59 40.42
N ASP A 118 -5.77 13.35 40.65
CA ASP A 118 -5.31 13.67 42.00
C ASP A 118 -6.21 14.75 42.62
N GLY A 119 -6.49 14.61 43.93
CA GLY A 119 -7.10 15.68 44.72
C GLY A 119 -6.05 16.68 45.18
N ASP A 120 -6.23 17.93 44.82
CA ASP A 120 -5.35 18.99 45.30
C ASP A 120 -5.55 19.20 46.82
N VAL A 121 -4.64 18.68 47.60
CA VAL A 121 -4.58 18.95 49.05
C VAL A 121 -3.56 20.04 49.31
N ASN A 122 -4.01 21.27 49.54
CA ASN A 122 -3.16 22.34 49.99
C ASN A 122 -3.13 22.37 51.52
N LEU A 123 -1.99 22.05 52.14
CA LEU A 123 -1.72 22.20 53.57
C LEU A 123 -1.31 23.65 53.81
N SER A 124 -2.23 24.51 54.22
CA SER A 124 -1.91 25.85 54.73
C SER A 124 -1.81 25.85 56.26
N ARG A 125 -1.10 26.80 56.86
CA ARG A 125 -0.99 26.95 58.32
C ARG A 125 -2.30 27.19 59.04
N SER A 126 -3.40 27.44 58.32
CA SER A 126 -4.73 27.71 58.85
C SER A 126 -5.74 26.57 58.62
N GLY A 127 -5.31 25.42 58.13
CA GLY A 127 -6.19 24.25 57.89
C GLY A 127 -6.02 23.64 56.50
N ILE A 128 -6.64 22.47 56.31
CA ILE A 128 -6.69 21.76 55.02
C ILE A 128 -7.76 22.44 54.18
N THR A 129 -7.35 23.13 53.11
CA THR A 129 -8.29 23.62 52.06
C THR A 129 -8.17 22.73 50.87
N LEU A 130 -9.26 22.10 50.46
CA LEU A 130 -9.42 21.44 49.19
C LEU A 130 -9.50 22.53 48.12
N ASN A 131 -8.47 22.67 47.31
CA ASN A 131 -8.48 23.60 46.18
C ASN A 131 -9.27 22.94 45.05
N SER A 132 -10.43 23.50 44.71
CA SER A 132 -11.29 23.01 43.61
C SER A 132 -10.85 23.49 42.25
N GLY A 133 -9.53 23.48 42.00
CA GLY A 133 -8.97 23.79 40.68
C GLY A 133 -9.47 22.79 39.61
N SER A 134 -9.83 23.26 38.44
CA SER A 134 -10.18 22.39 37.30
C SER A 134 -8.88 21.98 36.60
N HIS A 135 -8.56 20.69 36.67
CA HIS A 135 -7.41 20.13 35.94
C HIS A 135 -7.89 19.36 34.70
N ARG A 136 -7.08 19.42 33.62
CA ARG A 136 -7.33 18.69 32.38
C ARG A 136 -6.29 17.59 32.22
N TYR A 137 -6.74 16.37 32.09
CA TYR A 137 -5.92 15.18 31.88
C TYR A 137 -6.06 14.75 30.42
N THR A 138 -4.92 14.48 29.75
CA THR A 138 -4.91 14.06 28.35
C THR A 138 -4.61 12.59 28.24
N VAL A 139 -5.40 11.86 27.45
CA VAL A 139 -5.25 10.42 27.18
C VAL A 139 -5.12 10.17 25.70
N MET A 140 -4.12 9.38 25.31
CA MET A 140 -3.95 8.91 23.93
C MET A 140 -4.26 7.42 23.89
N VAL A 141 -5.26 7.04 23.11
CA VAL A 141 -5.68 5.64 22.97
C VAL A 141 -5.30 5.15 21.59
N THR A 142 -4.34 4.23 21.52
CA THR A 142 -3.95 3.58 20.25
C THR A 142 -4.70 2.26 20.12
N LEU A 143 -5.51 2.13 19.08
CA LEU A 143 -6.24 0.89 18.79
C LEU A 143 -5.31 -0.14 18.16
N GLN A 144 -5.50 -1.40 18.53
CA GLN A 144 -4.89 -2.55 17.89
C GLN A 144 -5.93 -3.28 17.05
N SER A 145 -5.59 -3.61 15.81
CA SER A 145 -6.49 -4.41 14.95
C SER A 145 -6.54 -5.84 15.45
N LYS A 146 -7.74 -6.42 15.54
CA LYS A 146 -7.85 -7.87 15.74
C LYS A 146 -7.33 -8.59 14.51
N PRO A 147 -6.45 -9.57 14.66
CA PRO A 147 -6.01 -10.38 13.52
C PRO A 147 -7.23 -11.11 12.93
N ASP A 148 -7.45 -10.95 11.61
CA ASP A 148 -8.50 -11.67 10.89
C ASP A 148 -8.26 -13.19 11.05
N PRO A 149 -9.24 -13.97 11.55
CA PRO A 149 -9.09 -15.42 11.74
C PRO A 149 -8.64 -16.17 10.47
N LYS A 150 -9.00 -15.66 9.29
CA LYS A 150 -8.59 -16.18 7.98
C LYS A 150 -7.07 -16.12 7.77
N TYR A 151 -6.41 -15.12 8.34
CA TYR A 151 -4.97 -14.88 8.21
C TYR A 151 -4.16 -15.30 9.43
N ARG A 152 -4.81 -15.87 10.47
CA ARG A 152 -4.10 -16.52 11.57
C ARG A 152 -3.30 -17.67 11.03
N MET A 153 -1.98 -17.53 11.01
CA MET A 153 -1.08 -18.62 10.63
C MET A 153 -1.29 -19.76 11.62
N LYS A 154 -1.63 -20.96 11.08
CA LYS A 154 -1.63 -22.18 11.90
C LYS A 154 -0.23 -22.33 12.49
N ALA A 155 -0.15 -22.47 13.80
CA ALA A 155 1.11 -22.78 14.48
C ALA A 155 1.74 -24.02 13.82
N GLY A 156 2.90 -23.88 13.18
CA GLY A 156 3.60 -25.03 12.63
C GLY A 156 4.63 -24.75 11.54
N VAL A 157 4.43 -23.77 10.66
CA VAL A 157 5.42 -23.44 9.62
C VAL A 157 5.51 -21.94 9.45
N ILE A 158 6.37 -21.30 10.22
CA ILE A 158 6.74 -19.91 9.96
C ILE A 158 7.85 -19.95 8.92
N ASN A 159 7.62 -19.36 7.75
CA ASN A 159 8.70 -19.08 6.82
C ASN A 159 9.73 -18.22 7.56
N ALA A 160 10.98 -18.67 7.59
CA ALA A 160 12.06 -18.01 8.31
C ALA A 160 12.16 -16.50 7.99
N SER A 161 11.81 -16.11 6.75
CA SER A 161 11.78 -14.72 6.30
C SER A 161 10.66 -13.88 6.96
N LEU A 162 9.71 -14.50 7.66
CA LEU A 162 8.60 -13.83 8.34
C LEU A 162 8.71 -13.91 9.87
N ALA A 163 9.71 -14.60 10.41
CA ALA A 163 9.82 -14.88 11.83
C ALA A 163 9.98 -13.59 12.68
N GLU A 164 10.69 -12.60 12.16
CA GLU A 164 10.93 -11.32 12.83
C GLU A 164 9.86 -10.24 12.52
N VAL A 165 8.93 -10.55 11.60
CA VAL A 165 7.91 -9.59 11.19
C VAL A 165 6.76 -9.59 12.20
N PRO A 166 6.34 -8.43 12.74
CA PRO A 166 5.18 -8.32 13.61
C PRO A 166 3.91 -8.91 12.96
N GLU A 167 3.05 -9.51 13.79
CA GLU A 167 1.84 -10.20 13.35
C GLU A 167 0.96 -9.32 12.46
N ASP A 168 0.71 -8.08 12.89
CA ASP A 168 -0.14 -7.14 12.13
C ASP A 168 0.41 -6.84 10.74
N ALA A 169 1.74 -6.68 10.62
CA ALA A 169 2.40 -6.47 9.34
C ALA A 169 2.32 -7.73 8.45
N ARG A 170 2.40 -8.94 9.04
CA ARG A 170 2.23 -10.21 8.32
C ARG A 170 0.82 -10.38 7.78
N VAL A 171 -0.18 -10.07 8.60
CA VAL A 171 -1.61 -10.15 8.22
C VAL A 171 -1.90 -9.22 7.03
N LEU A 172 -1.44 -7.97 7.09
CA LEU A 172 -1.60 -7.02 5.99
C LEU A 172 -0.89 -7.49 4.71
N TYR A 173 0.33 -8.00 4.84
CA TYR A 173 1.07 -8.56 3.71
C TYR A 173 0.34 -9.75 3.07
N GLN A 174 -0.16 -10.68 3.88
CA GLN A 174 -0.91 -11.85 3.37
C GLN A 174 -2.21 -11.42 2.68
N LYS A 175 -2.95 -10.48 3.26
CA LYS A 175 -4.15 -9.92 2.66
C LYS A 175 -3.85 -9.22 1.33
N ALA A 176 -2.74 -8.48 1.26
CA ALA A 176 -2.28 -7.88 0.01
C ALA A 176 -1.98 -8.94 -1.06
N LEU A 177 -1.33 -10.06 -0.71
CA LEU A 177 -1.10 -11.15 -1.67
C LEU A 177 -2.39 -11.79 -2.19
N ASP A 178 -3.43 -11.89 -1.36
CA ASP A 178 -4.73 -12.38 -1.80
C ASP A 178 -5.41 -11.38 -2.76
N LEU A 179 -5.28 -10.07 -2.50
CA LEU A 179 -5.76 -9.02 -3.40
C LEU A 179 -5.00 -9.00 -4.73
N VAL A 180 -3.68 -9.24 -4.71
CA VAL A 180 -2.88 -9.41 -5.93
C VAL A 180 -3.39 -10.59 -6.78
N LYS A 181 -3.69 -11.74 -6.15
CA LYS A 181 -4.28 -12.89 -6.84
C LYS A 181 -5.66 -12.60 -7.41
N ALA A 182 -6.44 -11.75 -6.72
CA ALA A 182 -7.77 -11.30 -7.17
C ALA A 182 -7.70 -10.21 -8.26
N GLY A 183 -6.50 -9.69 -8.59
CA GLY A 183 -6.30 -8.63 -9.57
C GLY A 183 -6.54 -7.21 -9.05
N ASP A 184 -6.80 -7.03 -7.75
CA ASP A 184 -7.03 -5.72 -7.15
C ASP A 184 -5.70 -5.07 -6.67
N ALA A 185 -4.92 -4.61 -7.64
CA ALA A 185 -3.60 -4.04 -7.38
C ALA A 185 -3.66 -2.77 -6.50
N GLN A 186 -4.72 -1.96 -6.61
CA GLN A 186 -4.86 -0.72 -5.85
C GLN A 186 -5.01 -0.99 -4.34
N LYS A 187 -5.91 -1.91 -3.97
CA LYS A 187 -6.07 -2.30 -2.56
C LYS A 187 -4.86 -3.05 -2.03
N ALA A 188 -4.22 -3.87 -2.87
CA ALA A 188 -2.98 -4.54 -2.50
C ALA A 188 -1.88 -3.53 -2.13
N ILE A 189 -1.70 -2.45 -2.91
CA ILE A 189 -0.75 -1.37 -2.63
C ILE A 189 -1.06 -0.70 -1.28
N GLU A 190 -2.34 -0.47 -0.96
CA GLU A 190 -2.74 0.13 0.32
C GLU A 190 -2.31 -0.76 1.50
N ASP A 191 -2.65 -2.05 1.45
CA ASP A 191 -2.30 -3.00 2.51
C ASP A 191 -0.77 -3.21 2.60
N LEU A 192 -0.04 -3.22 1.48
CA LEU A 192 1.43 -3.29 1.46
C LEU A 192 2.08 -2.05 2.08
N ARG A 193 1.56 -0.86 1.79
CA ARG A 193 2.04 0.38 2.40
C ARG A 193 1.83 0.38 3.91
N ASN A 194 0.67 -0.10 4.36
CA ASN A 194 0.38 -0.24 5.78
C ASN A 194 1.32 -1.25 6.45
N ALA A 195 1.57 -2.41 5.81
CA ALA A 195 2.52 -3.40 6.29
C ALA A 195 3.95 -2.83 6.43
N VAL A 196 4.41 -2.07 5.44
CA VAL A 196 5.72 -1.40 5.45
C VAL A 196 5.77 -0.27 6.49
N SER A 197 4.67 0.44 6.72
CA SER A 197 4.58 1.46 7.77
C SER A 197 4.72 0.86 9.17
N LEU A 198 4.10 -0.31 9.41
CA LEU A 198 4.23 -1.04 10.68
C LEU A 198 5.63 -1.67 10.84
N TYR A 199 6.21 -2.16 9.77
CA TYR A 199 7.53 -2.78 9.78
C TYR A 199 8.37 -2.32 8.57
N PRO A 200 9.10 -1.21 8.66
CA PRO A 200 9.88 -0.67 7.54
C PRO A 200 10.99 -1.59 7.00
N ARG A 201 11.43 -2.57 7.79
CA ARG A 201 12.42 -3.57 7.39
C ARG A 201 11.77 -4.86 6.88
N PHE A 202 10.71 -4.75 6.09
CA PHE A 202 9.99 -5.89 5.53
C PHE A 202 10.30 -6.07 4.03
N PRO A 203 11.38 -6.77 3.67
CA PRO A 203 11.85 -6.82 2.28
C PRO A 203 10.84 -7.46 1.31
N LEU A 204 10.06 -8.45 1.77
CA LEU A 204 9.04 -9.09 0.94
C LEU A 204 7.90 -8.12 0.60
N ALA A 205 7.41 -7.35 1.58
CA ALA A 205 6.37 -6.35 1.35
C ALA A 205 6.86 -5.19 0.49
N LEU A 206 8.10 -4.73 0.71
CA LEU A 206 8.74 -3.70 -0.09
C LEU A 206 8.91 -4.13 -1.55
N ASN A 207 9.38 -5.36 -1.80
CA ASN A 207 9.51 -5.89 -3.15
C ASN A 207 8.14 -6.01 -3.83
N GLU A 208 7.14 -6.56 -3.15
CA GLU A 208 5.80 -6.71 -3.70
C GLU A 208 5.14 -5.35 -4.00
N LEU A 209 5.31 -4.37 -3.11
CA LEU A 209 4.86 -3.00 -3.32
C LEU A 209 5.43 -2.41 -4.61
N GLY A 210 6.73 -2.57 -4.83
CA GLY A 210 7.39 -2.14 -6.05
C GLY A 210 6.85 -2.86 -7.28
N VAL A 211 6.64 -4.16 -7.22
CA VAL A 211 6.06 -4.96 -8.33
C VAL A 211 4.64 -4.48 -8.67
N GLN A 212 3.81 -4.19 -7.68
CA GLN A 212 2.45 -3.68 -7.94
C GLN A 212 2.48 -2.29 -8.56
N TYR A 213 3.40 -1.40 -8.16
CA TYR A 213 3.60 -0.12 -8.84
C TYR A 213 4.05 -0.28 -10.30
N LEU A 214 4.97 -1.20 -10.60
CA LEU A 214 5.38 -1.51 -11.97
C LEU A 214 4.20 -2.01 -12.82
N LYS A 215 3.36 -2.91 -12.29
CA LYS A 215 2.17 -3.40 -13.00
C LYS A 215 1.17 -2.29 -13.34
N LEU A 216 1.11 -1.23 -12.54
CA LEU A 216 0.27 -0.06 -12.80
C LEU A 216 0.95 1.00 -13.70
N GLY A 217 2.19 0.77 -14.16
CA GLY A 217 2.97 1.74 -14.93
C GLY A 217 3.48 2.92 -14.10
N GLU A 218 3.50 2.78 -12.77
CA GLU A 218 3.94 3.80 -11.82
C GLU A 218 5.42 3.57 -11.39
N ALA A 219 6.30 3.35 -12.37
CA ALA A 219 7.69 2.95 -12.15
C ALA A 219 8.44 3.88 -11.18
N ALA A 220 8.19 5.18 -11.24
CA ALA A 220 8.82 6.14 -10.33
C ALA A 220 8.50 5.87 -8.85
N LYS A 221 7.28 5.38 -8.55
CA LYS A 221 6.90 4.99 -7.18
C LYS A 221 7.48 3.63 -6.77
N ALA A 222 7.86 2.79 -7.74
CA ALA A 222 8.45 1.48 -7.48
C ALA A 222 9.92 1.56 -7.03
N VAL A 223 10.67 2.58 -7.45
CA VAL A 223 12.12 2.67 -7.25
C VAL A 223 12.50 2.60 -5.77
N GLU A 224 11.94 3.44 -4.91
CA GLU A 224 12.34 3.50 -3.50
C GLU A 224 11.99 2.24 -2.69
N PRO A 225 10.79 1.63 -2.81
CA PRO A 225 10.51 0.35 -2.19
C PRO A 225 11.48 -0.76 -2.66
N LEU A 226 11.73 -0.87 -3.97
CA LEU A 226 12.63 -1.89 -4.52
C LEU A 226 14.08 -1.69 -4.10
N LYS A 227 14.55 -0.45 -4.06
CA LYS A 227 15.87 -0.09 -3.54
C LYS A 227 16.04 -0.48 -2.08
N SER A 228 15.01 -0.22 -1.27
CA SER A 228 14.99 -0.63 0.14
C SER A 228 14.99 -2.15 0.27
N ALA A 229 14.19 -2.88 -0.52
CA ALA A 229 14.17 -4.33 -0.53
C ALA A 229 15.54 -4.92 -0.91
N ALA A 230 16.17 -4.41 -1.98
CA ALA A 230 17.49 -4.85 -2.44
C ALA A 230 18.59 -4.59 -1.39
N LYS A 231 18.51 -3.46 -0.68
CA LYS A 231 19.44 -3.13 0.42
C LYS A 231 19.29 -4.07 1.62
N LEU A 232 18.04 -4.43 1.97
CA LEU A 232 17.76 -5.34 3.09
C LEU A 232 18.13 -6.80 2.76
N THR A 233 18.17 -7.17 1.49
CA THR A 233 18.47 -8.53 1.02
C THR A 233 19.61 -8.52 0.00
N PRO A 234 20.86 -8.27 0.44
CA PRO A 234 22.00 -8.07 -0.47
C PRO A 234 22.33 -9.27 -1.36
N ASN A 235 21.91 -10.47 -1.01
CA ASN A 235 22.12 -11.69 -1.78
C ASN A 235 20.87 -12.16 -2.54
N ALA A 236 19.78 -11.38 -2.56
CA ALA A 236 18.57 -11.73 -3.27
C ALA A 236 18.58 -11.18 -4.69
N PHE A 237 18.29 -12.05 -5.66
CA PHE A 237 18.19 -11.70 -7.08
C PHE A 237 16.97 -10.84 -7.40
N THR A 238 15.79 -11.25 -6.95
CA THR A 238 14.49 -10.69 -7.35
C THR A 238 14.34 -9.19 -7.08
N PRO A 239 14.67 -8.65 -5.88
CA PRO A 239 14.55 -7.20 -5.65
C PRO A 239 15.47 -6.37 -6.55
N ARG A 240 16.67 -6.89 -6.89
CA ARG A 240 17.57 -6.20 -7.81
C ARG A 240 17.06 -6.21 -9.24
N LEU A 241 16.57 -7.35 -9.71
CA LEU A 241 15.96 -7.43 -11.03
C LEU A 241 14.81 -6.43 -11.15
N ASN A 242 13.88 -6.43 -10.20
CA ASN A 242 12.73 -5.53 -10.19
C ASN A 242 13.15 -4.06 -10.10
N LEU A 243 14.19 -3.74 -9.31
CA LEU A 243 14.75 -2.39 -9.26
C LEU A 243 15.35 -1.98 -10.61
N GLY A 244 16.10 -2.86 -11.26
CA GLY A 244 16.65 -2.59 -12.59
C GLY A 244 15.56 -2.32 -13.62
N ILE A 245 14.45 -3.06 -13.57
CA ILE A 245 13.27 -2.83 -14.42
C ILE A 245 12.67 -1.45 -14.14
N ALA A 246 12.43 -1.11 -12.86
CA ALA A 246 11.86 0.18 -12.46
C ALA A 246 12.74 1.37 -12.93
N LEU A 247 14.06 1.26 -12.75
CA LEU A 247 15.01 2.27 -13.18
C LEU A 247 15.04 2.44 -14.71
N LEU A 248 14.96 1.34 -15.45
CA LEU A 248 14.88 1.37 -16.92
C LEU A 248 13.60 2.07 -17.39
N GLU A 249 12.45 1.76 -16.80
CA GLU A 249 11.19 2.42 -17.12
C GLU A 249 11.20 3.91 -16.76
N CYS A 250 11.94 4.29 -15.71
CA CYS A 250 12.20 5.69 -15.34
C CYS A 250 13.26 6.37 -16.22
N ARG A 251 13.81 5.69 -17.23
CA ARG A 251 14.90 6.15 -18.07
C ARG A 251 16.22 6.46 -17.34
N GLN A 252 16.41 5.92 -16.16
CA GLN A 252 17.64 5.98 -15.39
C GLN A 252 18.62 4.87 -15.86
N VAL A 253 19.04 4.97 -17.12
CA VAL A 253 19.71 3.90 -17.88
C VAL A 253 21.01 3.44 -17.21
N ALA A 254 21.86 4.37 -16.72
CA ALA A 254 23.13 4.03 -16.10
C ALA A 254 22.97 3.29 -14.77
N GLU A 255 21.99 3.69 -13.97
CA GLU A 255 21.68 3.03 -12.70
C GLU A 255 21.04 1.66 -12.94
N ALA A 256 20.14 1.55 -13.93
CA ALA A 256 19.52 0.29 -14.34
C ALA A 256 20.58 -0.73 -14.77
N GLU A 257 21.55 -0.32 -15.61
CA GLU A 257 22.67 -1.18 -16.03
C GLU A 257 23.47 -1.70 -14.83
N THR A 258 23.83 -0.80 -13.92
CA THR A 258 24.59 -1.17 -12.73
C THR A 258 23.86 -2.23 -11.91
N VAL A 259 22.58 -1.99 -11.60
CA VAL A 259 21.76 -2.86 -10.76
C VAL A 259 21.48 -4.21 -11.45
N LEU A 260 21.24 -4.22 -12.77
CA LEU A 260 21.03 -5.46 -13.51
C LEU A 260 22.30 -6.31 -13.60
N ARG A 261 23.47 -5.69 -13.78
CA ARG A 261 24.76 -6.40 -13.70
C ARG A 261 25.03 -6.98 -12.30
N GLU A 262 24.62 -6.28 -11.25
CA GLU A 262 24.66 -6.82 -9.88
C GLU A 262 23.71 -8.01 -9.71
N ALA A 263 22.49 -7.94 -10.27
CA ALA A 263 21.54 -9.05 -10.26
C ALA A 263 22.14 -10.28 -10.97
N LEU A 264 22.79 -10.09 -12.13
CA LEU A 264 23.44 -11.17 -12.88
C LEU A 264 24.62 -11.81 -12.16
N LYS A 265 25.30 -11.12 -11.24
CA LYS A 265 26.32 -11.73 -10.37
C LYS A 265 25.72 -12.73 -9.38
N ILE A 266 24.43 -12.57 -9.03
CA ILE A 266 23.72 -13.46 -8.11
C ILE A 266 23.11 -14.64 -8.87
N SER A 267 22.49 -14.36 -10.01
CA SER A 267 21.84 -15.38 -10.85
C SER A 267 21.85 -14.95 -12.31
N SER A 268 22.38 -15.82 -13.18
CA SER A 268 22.35 -15.64 -14.64
C SER A 268 20.97 -16.02 -15.20
N ALA A 269 19.93 -15.34 -14.70
CA ALA A 269 18.56 -15.58 -15.15
C ALA A 269 18.32 -14.95 -16.53
N PRO A 270 17.64 -15.66 -17.45
CA PRO A 270 17.35 -15.16 -18.80
C PRO A 270 16.65 -13.80 -18.81
N THR A 271 15.72 -13.58 -17.89
CA THR A 271 15.04 -12.30 -17.73
C THR A 271 15.97 -11.14 -17.41
N ALA A 272 17.02 -11.36 -16.61
CA ALA A 272 17.98 -10.31 -16.29
C ALA A 272 18.85 -9.96 -17.50
N HIS A 273 19.27 -10.95 -18.28
CA HIS A 273 19.96 -10.73 -19.55
C HIS A 273 19.08 -9.94 -20.54
N MET A 274 17.81 -10.30 -20.66
CA MET A 274 16.86 -9.56 -21.51
C MET A 274 16.75 -8.08 -21.09
N TYR A 275 16.52 -7.80 -19.80
CA TYR A 275 16.40 -6.41 -19.32
C TYR A 275 17.72 -5.65 -19.40
N LEU A 276 18.86 -6.31 -19.22
CA LEU A 276 20.17 -5.69 -19.48
C LEU A 276 20.32 -5.36 -20.98
N GLY A 277 19.93 -6.25 -21.87
CA GLY A 277 19.88 -6.00 -23.32
C GLY A 277 19.02 -4.77 -23.66
N LEU A 278 17.82 -4.65 -23.08
CA LEU A 278 16.97 -3.46 -23.26
C LEU A 278 17.61 -2.18 -22.73
N THR A 279 18.29 -2.29 -21.60
CA THR A 279 19.01 -1.16 -21.01
C THR A 279 20.13 -0.70 -21.93
N LEU A 280 20.88 -1.65 -22.51
CA LEU A 280 21.96 -1.38 -23.47
C LEU A 280 21.43 -0.81 -24.79
N ILE A 281 20.26 -1.24 -25.29
CA ILE A 281 19.58 -0.59 -26.42
C ILE A 281 19.29 0.87 -26.10
N SER A 282 18.77 1.14 -24.89
CA SER A 282 18.49 2.51 -24.44
C SER A 282 19.76 3.36 -24.34
N ALA A 283 20.89 2.74 -24.01
CA ALA A 283 22.24 3.35 -24.01
C ALA A 283 22.89 3.44 -25.41
N ARG A 284 22.23 2.95 -26.46
CA ARG A 284 22.76 2.83 -27.86
C ARG A 284 23.98 1.94 -27.98
N ARG A 285 24.19 1.01 -27.07
CA ARG A 285 25.27 0.00 -27.09
C ARG A 285 24.75 -1.29 -27.73
N PHE A 286 24.55 -1.25 -29.04
CA PHE A 286 23.80 -2.26 -29.79
C PHE A 286 24.48 -3.64 -29.87
N GLU A 287 25.80 -3.68 -29.94
CA GLU A 287 26.60 -4.93 -30.02
C GLU A 287 26.47 -5.69 -28.67
N GLU A 288 26.63 -4.99 -27.57
CA GLU A 288 26.49 -5.60 -26.23
C GLU A 288 25.03 -5.99 -25.96
N ALA A 289 24.07 -5.17 -26.39
CA ALA A 289 22.65 -5.49 -26.29
C ALA A 289 22.31 -6.79 -27.05
N GLN A 290 22.88 -6.98 -28.24
CA GLN A 290 22.70 -8.21 -29.01
C GLN A 290 23.20 -9.43 -28.23
N GLN A 291 24.44 -9.37 -27.70
CA GLN A 291 25.02 -10.45 -26.91
C GLN A 291 24.16 -10.81 -25.70
N GLU A 292 23.64 -9.82 -24.97
CA GLU A 292 22.78 -10.06 -23.82
C GLU A 292 21.44 -10.68 -24.21
N LEU A 293 20.83 -10.24 -25.31
CA LEU A 293 19.57 -10.81 -25.80
C LEU A 293 19.77 -12.25 -26.33
N GLU A 294 20.86 -12.51 -27.06
CA GLU A 294 21.21 -13.86 -27.51
C GLU A 294 21.50 -14.79 -26.32
N THR A 295 22.16 -14.30 -25.26
CA THR A 295 22.36 -15.04 -24.01
C THR A 295 21.03 -15.31 -23.33
N SER A 296 20.12 -14.36 -23.28
CA SER A 296 18.78 -14.54 -22.74
C SER A 296 18.04 -15.67 -23.46
N ILE A 297 18.07 -15.68 -24.79
CA ILE A 297 17.41 -16.69 -25.61
C ILE A 297 18.04 -18.07 -25.40
N SER A 298 19.38 -18.16 -25.44
CA SER A 298 20.09 -19.43 -25.30
C SER A 298 19.91 -20.10 -23.94
N THR A 299 19.76 -19.30 -22.88
CA THR A 299 19.58 -19.79 -21.50
C THR A 299 18.12 -19.98 -21.10
N GLY A 300 17.21 -19.21 -21.68
CA GLY A 300 15.77 -19.24 -21.35
C GLY A 300 14.92 -20.11 -22.26
N GLY A 301 15.47 -20.58 -23.35
CA GLY A 301 14.73 -21.34 -24.38
C GLY A 301 13.68 -20.47 -25.08
N GLU A 302 12.74 -21.15 -25.76
CA GLU A 302 11.71 -20.51 -26.56
C GLU A 302 10.68 -19.70 -25.75
N ASN A 303 10.75 -19.70 -24.42
CA ASN A 303 9.75 -19.06 -23.58
C ASN A 303 9.88 -17.53 -23.46
N LEU A 304 10.94 -16.94 -24.04
CA LEU A 304 11.23 -15.51 -23.99
C LEU A 304 10.89 -14.79 -25.31
N GLY A 305 9.64 -14.86 -25.70
CA GLY A 305 9.18 -14.17 -26.94
C GLY A 305 9.63 -12.69 -27.00
N GLN A 306 9.60 -11.98 -25.87
CA GLN A 306 10.06 -10.57 -25.85
C GLN A 306 11.53 -10.40 -26.21
N ALA A 307 12.41 -11.32 -25.85
CA ALA A 307 13.83 -11.24 -26.23
C ALA A 307 13.99 -11.34 -27.77
N HIS A 308 13.25 -12.24 -28.43
CA HIS A 308 13.19 -12.34 -29.89
C HIS A 308 12.68 -11.05 -30.54
N ARG A 309 11.63 -10.45 -29.96
CA ARG A 309 11.10 -9.16 -30.44
C ARG A 309 12.14 -8.04 -30.42
N TYR A 310 12.89 -7.92 -29.32
CA TYR A 310 13.93 -6.90 -29.20
C TYR A 310 15.12 -7.19 -30.10
N LEU A 311 15.52 -8.45 -30.21
CA LEU A 311 16.59 -8.87 -31.10
C LEU A 311 16.21 -8.62 -32.57
N GLY A 312 14.98 -8.92 -32.96
CA GLY A 312 14.44 -8.60 -34.28
C GLY A 312 14.48 -7.10 -34.59
N GLY A 313 14.09 -6.25 -33.61
CA GLY A 313 14.23 -4.78 -33.76
C GLY A 313 15.66 -4.32 -33.90
N LEU A 314 16.60 -4.96 -33.22
CA LEU A 314 18.02 -4.67 -33.29
C LEU A 314 18.61 -5.03 -34.68
N TYR A 315 18.27 -6.22 -35.20
CA TYR A 315 18.68 -6.61 -36.56
C TYR A 315 18.09 -5.71 -37.65
N TRP A 316 16.83 -5.28 -37.48
CA TRP A 316 16.24 -4.28 -38.36
C TRP A 316 17.01 -2.99 -38.37
N GLN A 317 17.42 -2.50 -37.21
CA GLN A 317 18.24 -1.28 -37.11
C GLN A 317 19.62 -1.43 -37.78
N LYS A 318 20.17 -2.64 -37.77
CA LYS A 318 21.42 -2.99 -38.45
C LYS A 318 21.24 -3.27 -39.96
N HIS A 319 20.03 -3.11 -40.51
CA HIS A 319 19.65 -3.45 -41.87
C HIS A 319 19.82 -4.94 -42.24
N ASP A 320 19.90 -5.82 -41.24
CA ASP A 320 19.86 -7.26 -41.44
C ASP A 320 18.41 -7.74 -41.45
N PHE A 321 17.73 -7.49 -42.56
CA PHE A 321 16.30 -7.71 -42.70
C PHE A 321 15.93 -9.19 -42.55
N ARG A 322 16.81 -10.09 -43.03
CA ARG A 322 16.55 -11.53 -42.94
C ARG A 322 16.47 -11.99 -41.47
N ARG A 323 17.52 -11.73 -40.71
CA ARG A 323 17.51 -12.09 -39.28
C ARG A 323 16.43 -11.35 -38.51
N ALA A 324 16.14 -10.09 -38.83
CA ALA A 324 15.02 -9.35 -38.24
C ALA A 324 13.69 -10.07 -38.44
N ILE A 325 13.41 -10.57 -39.63
CA ILE A 325 12.20 -11.31 -39.97
C ILE A 325 12.13 -12.61 -39.15
N ASP A 326 13.20 -13.41 -39.18
CA ASP A 326 13.26 -14.70 -38.47
C ASP A 326 12.95 -14.55 -36.95
N GLU A 327 13.52 -13.53 -36.33
CA GLU A 327 13.31 -13.24 -34.91
C GLU A 327 11.88 -12.73 -34.61
N LEU A 328 11.34 -11.85 -35.45
CA LEU A 328 9.97 -11.35 -35.30
C LEU A 328 8.92 -12.43 -35.55
N GLU A 329 9.15 -13.35 -36.48
CA GLU A 329 8.30 -14.51 -36.69
C GLU A 329 8.32 -15.45 -35.49
N THR A 330 9.50 -15.67 -34.90
CA THR A 330 9.64 -16.46 -33.68
C THR A 330 8.87 -15.81 -32.53
N TYR A 331 8.97 -14.49 -32.36
CA TYR A 331 8.16 -13.76 -31.39
C TYR A 331 6.66 -14.02 -31.56
N LEU A 332 6.13 -13.88 -32.81
CA LEU A 332 4.71 -14.10 -33.08
C LEU A 332 4.27 -15.57 -32.88
N ARG A 333 5.17 -16.52 -33.14
CA ARG A 333 4.92 -17.94 -32.89
C ARG A 333 4.78 -18.23 -31.40
N LEU A 334 5.65 -17.60 -30.57
CA LEU A 334 5.67 -17.78 -29.12
C LEU A 334 4.59 -16.97 -28.40
N THR A 335 4.18 -15.84 -28.96
CA THR A 335 3.20 -14.92 -28.38
C THR A 335 2.14 -14.48 -29.41
N PRO A 336 1.31 -15.40 -29.92
CA PRO A 336 0.39 -15.10 -31.03
C PRO A 336 -0.65 -14.04 -30.70
N ASN A 337 -1.02 -13.91 -29.43
CA ASN A 337 -2.02 -12.97 -28.92
C ASN A 337 -1.39 -11.71 -28.28
N ALA A 338 -0.13 -11.41 -28.57
CA ALA A 338 0.51 -10.20 -28.05
C ALA A 338 -0.24 -8.94 -28.52
N PRO A 339 -0.36 -7.90 -27.67
CA PRO A 339 -1.08 -6.67 -28.03
C PRO A 339 -0.56 -5.96 -29.28
N ASP A 340 0.70 -6.19 -29.64
CA ASP A 340 1.39 -5.62 -30.80
C ASP A 340 1.56 -6.60 -31.96
N ALA A 341 0.94 -7.79 -31.89
CA ALA A 341 1.12 -8.83 -32.91
C ALA A 341 0.78 -8.34 -34.34
N GLU A 342 -0.28 -7.56 -34.50
CA GLU A 342 -0.65 -6.99 -35.81
C GLU A 342 0.40 -5.98 -36.33
N LEU A 343 0.91 -5.14 -35.45
CA LEU A 343 1.99 -4.20 -35.80
C LEU A 343 3.23 -4.96 -36.25
N VAL A 344 3.61 -6.02 -35.55
CA VAL A 344 4.78 -6.84 -35.90
C VAL A 344 4.57 -7.57 -37.24
N ARG A 345 3.36 -8.10 -37.54
CA ARG A 345 3.03 -8.67 -38.85
C ARG A 345 3.19 -7.65 -39.98
N GLY A 346 2.73 -6.42 -39.75
CA GLY A 346 2.92 -5.31 -40.68
C GLY A 346 4.41 -5.03 -40.94
N THR A 347 5.20 -4.96 -39.86
CA THR A 347 6.66 -4.76 -39.93
C THR A 347 7.34 -5.88 -40.74
N ILE A 348 7.02 -7.15 -40.51
CA ILE A 348 7.58 -8.28 -41.25
C ILE A 348 7.27 -8.13 -42.74
N LYS A 349 6.03 -7.74 -43.13
CA LYS A 349 5.66 -7.52 -44.52
C LYS A 349 6.48 -6.43 -45.17
N GLU A 350 6.73 -5.32 -44.45
CA GLU A 350 7.61 -4.23 -44.96
C GLU A 350 9.05 -4.68 -45.11
N LEU A 351 9.59 -5.46 -44.18
CA LEU A 351 10.96 -5.95 -44.24
C LEU A 351 11.16 -6.94 -45.42
N ARG A 352 10.15 -7.81 -45.66
CA ARG A 352 10.19 -8.71 -46.84
C ARG A 352 10.16 -7.98 -48.18
N ALA A 353 9.57 -6.79 -48.23
CA ALA A 353 9.59 -5.95 -49.43
C ALA A 353 10.94 -5.24 -49.65
N LYS A 354 11.83 -5.21 -48.66
CA LYS A 354 13.13 -4.55 -48.67
C LYS A 354 14.29 -5.55 -48.71
N SER A 355 14.03 -6.82 -48.43
CA SER A 355 15.02 -7.91 -48.50
C SER A 355 15.05 -8.56 -49.90
#